data_4ee489b2cc796e93bfa628f2ab1a5bc2
#
_entry.id   4ee489b2cc796e93bfa628f2ab1a5bc2
#
_cell.length_a   1.000
_cell.length_b   1.000
_cell.length_c   1.000
_cell.angle_alpha   90.00
_cell.angle_beta   90.00
_cell.angle_gamma   90.00
#
_symmetry.space_group_name_H-M   'P 1'
#
loop_
_entity.id
_entity.type
_entity.pdbx_description
1 polymer ?
#
loop_
_entity_poly.entity_id
_entity_poly.type
_entity_poly.pdbx_seq_one_letter_code
_entity_poly.pdbx_strand_id
1 'polypeptide(L)'
;MAGRVIIIGAGLAGLTAAVAARTEGAEVLIVDRGPIGLGTNSALANGVMSGPSDRYGAEDYIRDTLRAGCGLNCAARVRLTAREAPSAFRVLRSVGIPMRERGAQRTVVSPDPSVIPGVTLMRRLSDHVRGLDGVHALPGFCVTELLRRDGRACGIRGFTRRGEPLQIEAPAVILAAGGAGALWRRHDNQRRIMGQGYALAAQAGLELLDMEFVQFYPLVLAEPGLPALIVYPPFAREARLTGASGEDILAKHGLADVNDAIVKKRDRFSALLFEEAQAGGVFLDLRGVPAAAWDAHPLAIFRRLRFPFRERPAAVAPAAHFMMGGVRAAETGETDLAGLFACGEILWGLQGANRLGGNALTECVVSGALAGRFAAERALAMPPAPSCGQKAQPAARAEGAGTAVQYREILRGLREAA
;
A
#
# COMPACT_ATOMS: atom_id res chain seq x y z
N MET A 1 -24.14 -7.21 18.18
CA MET A 1 -24.16 -6.50 16.90
C MET A 1 -23.91 -7.53 15.79
N ALA A 2 -24.97 -8.14 15.29
CA ALA A 2 -24.90 -9.08 14.17
C ALA A 2 -24.55 -8.32 12.88
N GLY A 3 -23.81 -8.95 11.99
CA GLY A 3 -23.53 -8.40 10.66
C GLY A 3 -22.53 -7.26 10.58
N ARG A 4 -21.72 -6.98 11.63
CA ARG A 4 -20.68 -5.93 11.59
C ARG A 4 -19.33 -6.46 11.16
N VAL A 5 -18.66 -5.73 10.28
CA VAL A 5 -17.26 -5.92 9.88
C VAL A 5 -16.44 -4.71 10.33
N ILE A 6 -15.32 -4.94 11.02
CA ILE A 6 -14.33 -3.89 11.33
C ILE A 6 -13.20 -3.97 10.31
N ILE A 7 -12.81 -2.83 9.75
CA ILE A 7 -11.70 -2.71 8.80
C ILE A 7 -10.61 -1.84 9.42
N ILE A 8 -9.41 -2.37 9.59
CA ILE A 8 -8.23 -1.66 10.13
C ILE A 8 -7.40 -1.15 8.97
N GLY A 9 -7.48 0.14 8.70
CA GLY A 9 -6.79 0.82 7.62
C GLY A 9 -7.73 1.30 6.51
N ALA A 10 -7.58 2.56 6.13
CA ALA A 10 -8.41 3.25 5.14
C ALA A 10 -7.69 3.51 3.81
N GLY A 11 -6.73 2.66 3.44
CA GLY A 11 -6.11 2.63 2.12
C GLY A 11 -7.04 2.03 1.06
N LEU A 12 -6.53 1.88 -0.17
CA LEU A 12 -7.30 1.33 -1.28
C LEU A 12 -7.91 -0.04 -0.95
N ALA A 13 -7.14 -0.94 -0.32
CA ALA A 13 -7.62 -2.27 0.06
C ALA A 13 -8.79 -2.19 1.07
N GLY A 14 -8.63 -1.38 2.14
CA GLY A 14 -9.67 -1.24 3.16
C GLY A 14 -10.94 -0.58 2.63
N LEU A 15 -10.83 0.47 1.80
CA LEU A 15 -12.02 1.09 1.21
C LEU A 15 -12.71 0.18 0.18
N THR A 16 -11.94 -0.61 -0.58
CA THR A 16 -12.54 -1.62 -1.48
C THR A 16 -13.24 -2.72 -0.68
N ALA A 17 -12.64 -3.15 0.44
CA ALA A 17 -13.28 -4.11 1.34
C ALA A 17 -14.58 -3.56 1.95
N ALA A 18 -14.60 -2.26 2.28
CA ALA A 18 -15.81 -1.60 2.78
C ALA A 18 -16.94 -1.60 1.74
N VAL A 19 -16.64 -1.28 0.48
CA VAL A 19 -17.62 -1.34 -0.62
C VAL A 19 -18.15 -2.77 -0.76
N ALA A 20 -17.26 -3.76 -0.83
CA ALA A 20 -17.65 -5.16 -1.00
C ALA A 20 -18.50 -5.66 0.18
N ALA A 21 -18.07 -5.43 1.42
CA ALA A 21 -18.81 -5.84 2.62
C ALA A 21 -20.19 -5.18 2.69
N ARG A 22 -20.29 -3.92 2.28
CA ARG A 22 -21.58 -3.21 2.26
C ARG A 22 -22.50 -3.72 1.17
N THR A 23 -21.96 -4.12 0.01
CA THR A 23 -22.72 -4.76 -1.06
C THR A 23 -23.38 -6.06 -0.60
N GLU A 24 -22.73 -6.83 0.26
CA GLU A 24 -23.28 -8.03 0.88
C GLU A 24 -24.26 -7.72 2.05
N GLY A 25 -24.47 -6.46 2.41
CA GLY A 25 -25.42 -6.05 3.43
C GLY A 25 -24.85 -5.90 4.86
N ALA A 26 -23.55 -6.10 5.07
CA ALA A 26 -22.95 -5.95 6.39
C ALA A 26 -22.84 -4.48 6.82
N GLU A 27 -22.94 -4.23 8.13
CA GLU A 27 -22.53 -2.98 8.76
C GLU A 27 -20.99 -2.88 8.75
N VAL A 28 -20.43 -1.73 8.38
CA VAL A 28 -18.99 -1.55 8.28
C VAL A 28 -18.49 -0.45 9.20
N LEU A 29 -17.45 -0.74 9.96
CA LEU A 29 -16.68 0.26 10.70
C LEU A 29 -15.24 0.29 10.20
N ILE A 30 -14.83 1.40 9.60
CA ILE A 30 -13.46 1.65 9.16
C ILE A 30 -12.73 2.40 10.26
N VAL A 31 -11.60 1.88 10.73
CA VAL A 31 -10.72 2.56 11.70
C VAL A 31 -9.37 2.84 11.07
N ASP A 32 -8.83 4.05 11.30
CA ASP A 32 -7.49 4.44 10.81
C ASP A 32 -6.84 5.42 11.78
N ARG A 33 -5.52 5.38 11.93
CA ARG A 33 -4.75 6.35 12.72
C ARG A 33 -4.68 7.73 12.08
N GLY A 34 -4.87 7.79 10.78
CA GLY A 34 -4.86 9.00 9.98
C GLY A 34 -6.23 9.39 9.45
N PRO A 35 -6.25 10.36 8.52
CA PRO A 35 -7.45 10.68 7.77
C PRO A 35 -7.80 9.54 6.80
N ILE A 36 -9.10 9.28 6.66
CA ILE A 36 -9.63 8.25 5.77
C ILE A 36 -9.24 8.55 4.32
N GLY A 37 -8.61 7.58 3.67
CA GLY A 37 -8.20 7.65 2.27
C GLY A 37 -6.90 8.41 2.02
N LEU A 38 -6.85 9.70 2.29
CA LEU A 38 -5.74 10.57 1.90
C LEU A 38 -4.47 10.42 2.76
N GLY A 39 -4.58 9.85 3.97
CA GLY A 39 -3.43 9.59 4.86
C GLY A 39 -2.68 8.28 4.57
N THR A 40 -2.81 7.71 3.37
CA THR A 40 -2.37 6.36 3.03
C THR A 40 -1.36 6.34 1.88
N ASN A 41 -0.58 5.26 1.74
CA ASN A 41 0.32 5.07 0.59
C ASN A 41 -0.44 5.07 -0.74
N SER A 42 -1.68 4.59 -0.75
CA SER A 42 -2.52 4.60 -1.95
C SER A 42 -2.74 6.00 -2.52
N ALA A 43 -2.76 7.03 -1.65
CA ALA A 43 -2.87 8.42 -2.09
C ALA A 43 -1.57 8.98 -2.71
N LEU A 44 -0.41 8.38 -2.40
CA LEU A 44 0.89 8.73 -2.98
C LEU A 44 1.18 7.96 -4.28
N ALA A 45 0.37 6.96 -4.61
CA ALA A 45 0.60 6.09 -5.76
C ALA A 45 0.36 6.81 -7.10
N ASN A 46 1.11 6.41 -8.13
CA ASN A 46 0.94 6.93 -9.51
C ASN A 46 -0.29 6.35 -10.23
N GLY A 47 -1.16 5.63 -9.52
CA GLY A 47 -2.45 5.18 -10.02
C GLY A 47 -2.39 4.06 -11.06
N VAL A 48 -1.26 3.37 -11.19
CA VAL A 48 -1.09 2.28 -12.16
C VAL A 48 -1.52 0.95 -11.56
N MET A 49 -2.39 0.24 -12.28
CA MET A 49 -2.85 -1.12 -11.97
C MET A 49 -2.57 -2.03 -13.15
N SER A 50 -1.94 -3.17 -12.93
CA SER A 50 -1.69 -4.20 -13.94
C SER A 50 -2.67 -5.36 -13.79
N GLY A 51 -3.10 -5.93 -14.91
CA GLY A 51 -4.00 -7.06 -14.91
C GLY A 51 -4.48 -7.42 -16.31
N PRO A 52 -5.20 -8.53 -16.46
CA PRO A 52 -5.71 -8.97 -17.75
C PRO A 52 -6.61 -7.95 -18.43
N SER A 53 -6.52 -7.89 -19.75
CA SER A 53 -7.33 -7.07 -20.66
C SER A 53 -7.53 -7.79 -21.99
N ASP A 54 -8.29 -7.21 -22.91
CA ASP A 54 -8.51 -7.77 -24.25
C ASP A 54 -7.22 -7.98 -25.05
N ARG A 55 -6.17 -7.21 -24.75
CA ARG A 55 -4.86 -7.26 -25.43
C ARG A 55 -3.74 -7.86 -24.59
N TYR A 56 -4.05 -8.33 -23.39
CA TYR A 56 -3.09 -8.92 -22.44
C TYR A 56 -3.82 -9.97 -21.60
N GLY A 57 -3.69 -11.22 -22.00
CA GLY A 57 -4.44 -12.32 -21.43
C GLY A 57 -4.09 -12.62 -19.97
N ALA A 58 -4.91 -13.46 -19.34
CA ALA A 58 -4.68 -13.90 -17.96
C ALA A 58 -3.35 -14.68 -17.84
N GLU A 59 -3.02 -15.53 -18.81
CA GLU A 59 -1.78 -16.30 -18.83
C GLU A 59 -0.55 -15.41 -19.00
N ASP A 60 -0.64 -14.32 -19.77
CA ASP A 60 0.43 -13.34 -19.90
C ASP A 60 0.69 -12.64 -18.55
N TYR A 61 -0.39 -12.23 -17.87
CA TYR A 61 -0.30 -11.62 -16.55
C TYR A 61 0.31 -12.57 -15.51
N ILE A 62 -0.12 -13.84 -15.51
CA ILE A 62 0.40 -14.88 -14.60
C ILE A 62 1.90 -15.07 -14.86
N ARG A 63 2.28 -15.30 -16.12
CA ARG A 63 3.68 -15.51 -16.52
C ARG A 63 4.56 -14.33 -16.10
N ASP A 64 4.13 -13.10 -16.38
CA ASP A 64 4.92 -11.91 -16.12
C ASP A 64 5.01 -11.60 -14.61
N THR A 65 3.95 -11.89 -13.84
CA THR A 65 3.95 -11.77 -12.37
C THR A 65 4.90 -12.79 -11.73
N LEU A 66 4.84 -14.06 -12.15
CA LEU A 66 5.74 -15.12 -11.66
C LEU A 66 7.21 -14.82 -12.01
N ARG A 67 7.45 -14.32 -13.22
CA ARG A 67 8.80 -13.92 -13.64
C ARG A 67 9.33 -12.76 -12.81
N ALA A 68 8.50 -11.71 -12.58
CA ALA A 68 8.89 -10.58 -11.77
C ALA A 68 9.21 -10.99 -10.33
N GLY A 69 8.43 -11.89 -9.75
CA GLY A 69 8.64 -12.42 -8.39
C GLY A 69 9.72 -13.49 -8.27
N CYS A 70 10.52 -13.72 -9.34
CA CYS A 70 11.60 -14.71 -9.39
C CYS A 70 11.13 -16.15 -9.09
N GLY A 71 9.86 -16.47 -9.33
CA GLY A 71 9.25 -17.77 -9.07
C GLY A 71 8.94 -18.06 -7.59
N LEU A 72 9.14 -17.09 -6.70
CA LEU A 72 8.84 -17.22 -5.26
C LEU A 72 7.40 -16.80 -4.91
N ASN A 73 6.58 -16.47 -5.90
CA ASN A 73 5.18 -16.16 -5.71
C ASN A 73 4.38 -17.40 -5.30
N CYS A 74 3.32 -17.21 -4.53
CA CYS A 74 2.28 -18.22 -4.39
C CYS A 74 1.46 -18.30 -5.69
N ALA A 75 1.68 -19.33 -6.51
CA ALA A 75 1.06 -19.47 -7.81
C ALA A 75 -0.49 -19.46 -7.76
N ALA A 76 -1.09 -19.97 -6.68
CA ALA A 76 -2.54 -19.91 -6.47
C ALA A 76 -3.02 -18.45 -6.32
N ARG A 77 -2.29 -17.64 -5.54
CA ARG A 77 -2.59 -16.22 -5.35
C ARG A 77 -2.44 -15.42 -6.66
N VAL A 78 -1.43 -15.74 -7.47
CA VAL A 78 -1.24 -15.10 -8.78
C VAL A 78 -2.41 -15.42 -9.72
N ARG A 79 -2.82 -16.70 -9.81
CA ARG A 79 -3.98 -17.12 -10.62
C ARG A 79 -5.29 -16.50 -10.12
N LEU A 80 -5.51 -16.47 -8.82
CA LEU A 80 -6.65 -15.80 -8.21
C LEU A 80 -6.71 -14.32 -8.60
N THR A 81 -5.60 -13.62 -8.47
CA THR A 81 -5.53 -12.20 -8.85
C THR A 81 -5.82 -11.99 -10.34
N ALA A 82 -5.26 -12.83 -11.21
CA ALA A 82 -5.53 -12.78 -12.65
C ALA A 82 -7.03 -12.96 -12.96
N ARG A 83 -7.70 -13.90 -12.28
CA ARG A 83 -9.13 -14.19 -12.46
C ARG A 83 -10.02 -13.04 -11.98
N GLU A 84 -9.74 -12.48 -10.82
CA GLU A 84 -10.60 -11.51 -10.14
C GLU A 84 -10.35 -10.06 -10.56
N ALA A 85 -9.16 -9.71 -11.05
CA ALA A 85 -8.78 -8.34 -11.39
C ALA A 85 -9.75 -7.65 -12.37
N PRO A 86 -10.23 -8.26 -13.46
CA PRO A 86 -11.17 -7.60 -14.35
C PRO A 86 -12.47 -7.17 -13.69
N SER A 87 -13.01 -7.99 -12.77
CA SER A 87 -14.20 -7.68 -12.00
C SER A 87 -13.94 -6.55 -11.01
N ALA A 88 -12.84 -6.62 -10.27
CA ALA A 88 -12.43 -5.60 -9.31
C ALA A 88 -12.22 -4.22 -9.98
N PHE A 89 -11.65 -4.18 -11.18
CA PHE A 89 -11.51 -2.93 -11.94
C PHE A 89 -12.85 -2.36 -12.43
N ARG A 90 -13.84 -3.23 -12.74
CA ARG A 90 -15.20 -2.75 -13.06
C ARG A 90 -15.85 -2.04 -11.87
N VAL A 91 -15.66 -2.54 -10.65
CA VAL A 91 -16.14 -1.88 -9.44
C VAL A 91 -15.52 -0.48 -9.29
N LEU A 92 -14.22 -0.32 -9.51
CA LEU A 92 -13.60 1.01 -9.47
C LEU A 92 -14.18 1.97 -10.53
N ARG A 93 -14.49 1.46 -11.72
CA ARG A 93 -15.14 2.27 -12.77
C ARG A 93 -16.57 2.67 -12.39
N SER A 94 -17.35 1.76 -11.80
CA SER A 94 -18.74 2.04 -11.40
C SER A 94 -18.82 3.10 -10.29
N VAL A 95 -17.80 3.23 -9.45
CA VAL A 95 -17.72 4.32 -8.45
C VAL A 95 -17.12 5.63 -9.02
N GLY A 96 -16.97 5.73 -10.34
CA GLY A 96 -16.59 6.98 -11.03
C GLY A 96 -15.11 7.30 -11.00
N ILE A 97 -14.22 6.31 -10.84
CA ILE A 97 -12.78 6.53 -10.91
C ILE A 97 -12.34 6.61 -12.38
N PRO A 98 -11.79 7.77 -12.83
CA PRO A 98 -11.37 7.93 -14.21
C PRO A 98 -10.11 7.13 -14.50
N MET A 99 -10.19 6.17 -15.44
CA MET A 99 -9.08 5.29 -15.79
C MET A 99 -8.88 5.24 -17.30
N ARG A 100 -7.62 5.25 -17.72
CA ARG A 100 -7.19 4.95 -19.10
C ARG A 100 -6.56 3.57 -19.13
N GLU A 101 -6.94 2.76 -20.11
CA GLU A 101 -6.39 1.44 -20.35
C GLU A 101 -5.38 1.46 -21.50
N ARG A 102 -4.22 0.84 -21.28
CA ARG A 102 -3.19 0.66 -22.31
C ARG A 102 -2.48 -0.69 -22.08
N GLY A 103 -2.77 -1.68 -22.92
CA GLY A 103 -2.21 -3.03 -22.79
C GLY A 103 -2.52 -3.65 -21.43
N ALA A 104 -1.49 -4.08 -20.73
CA ALA A 104 -1.58 -4.67 -19.39
C ALA A 104 -2.01 -3.68 -18.29
N GLN A 105 -1.93 -2.38 -18.54
CA GLN A 105 -2.04 -1.36 -17.51
C GLN A 105 -3.32 -0.53 -17.63
N ARG A 106 -3.88 -0.25 -16.47
CA ARG A 106 -4.91 0.75 -16.25
C ARG A 106 -4.33 1.83 -15.36
N THR A 107 -4.42 3.07 -15.83
CA THR A 107 -3.87 4.21 -15.10
C THR A 107 -4.98 5.17 -14.74
N VAL A 108 -5.06 5.52 -13.46
CA VAL A 108 -5.95 6.58 -12.98
C VAL A 108 -5.54 7.90 -13.60
N VAL A 109 -6.51 8.63 -14.15
CA VAL A 109 -6.28 9.92 -14.79
C VAL A 109 -6.71 11.02 -13.84
N SER A 110 -5.77 11.87 -13.42
CA SER A 110 -6.11 13.09 -12.67
C SER A 110 -6.57 14.17 -13.65
N PRO A 111 -7.70 14.85 -13.37
CA PRO A 111 -8.13 16.00 -14.16
C PRO A 111 -7.10 17.13 -14.17
N ASP A 112 -6.40 17.34 -13.07
CA ASP A 112 -5.25 18.23 -12.94
C ASP A 112 -3.97 17.39 -12.95
N PRO A 113 -3.09 17.52 -13.97
CA PRO A 113 -1.85 16.74 -14.09
C PRO A 113 -0.84 17.01 -12.97
N SER A 114 -1.01 18.10 -12.21
CA SER A 114 -0.19 18.41 -11.03
C SER A 114 -0.67 17.72 -9.75
N VAL A 115 -1.75 16.95 -9.82
CA VAL A 115 -2.27 16.14 -8.71
C VAL A 115 -1.86 14.68 -8.92
N ILE A 116 -1.23 14.09 -7.91
CA ILE A 116 -0.86 12.66 -7.91
C ILE A 116 -2.11 11.81 -8.20
N PRO A 117 -2.08 10.88 -9.17
CA PRO A 117 -3.24 10.07 -9.53
C PRO A 117 -3.86 9.30 -8.35
N GLY A 118 -3.04 8.86 -7.39
CA GLY A 118 -3.51 8.24 -6.15
C GLY A 118 -4.40 9.16 -5.30
N VAL A 119 -4.16 10.47 -5.29
CA VAL A 119 -5.03 11.43 -4.60
C VAL A 119 -6.42 11.46 -5.27
N THR A 120 -6.48 11.46 -6.60
CA THR A 120 -7.75 11.41 -7.35
C THR A 120 -8.49 10.10 -7.05
N LEU A 121 -7.79 8.96 -7.11
CA LEU A 121 -8.32 7.64 -6.77
C LEU A 121 -8.94 7.63 -5.37
N MET A 122 -8.16 8.04 -4.38
CA MET A 122 -8.55 7.94 -2.98
C MET A 122 -9.64 8.93 -2.58
N ARG A 123 -9.67 10.14 -3.17
CA ARG A 123 -10.77 11.08 -2.98
C ARG A 123 -12.09 10.48 -3.49
N ARG A 124 -12.13 10.04 -4.74
CA ARG A 124 -13.34 9.47 -5.35
C ARG A 124 -13.86 8.28 -4.55
N LEU A 125 -12.97 7.35 -4.22
CA LEU A 125 -13.36 6.16 -3.46
C LEU A 125 -13.80 6.50 -2.02
N SER A 126 -13.10 7.41 -1.34
CA SER A 126 -13.49 7.85 0.01
C SER A 126 -14.83 8.58 0.04
N ASP A 127 -15.11 9.42 -0.96
CA ASP A 127 -16.37 10.14 -1.06
C ASP A 127 -17.52 9.16 -1.33
N HIS A 128 -17.30 8.18 -2.21
CA HIS A 128 -18.27 7.10 -2.45
C HIS A 128 -18.56 6.32 -1.15
N VAL A 129 -17.51 5.86 -0.45
CA VAL A 129 -17.65 5.06 0.78
C VAL A 129 -18.35 5.83 1.89
N ARG A 130 -18.10 7.14 2.03
CA ARG A 130 -18.80 7.99 3.02
C ARG A 130 -20.30 8.16 2.71
N GLY A 131 -20.67 8.05 1.45
CA GLY A 131 -22.08 8.12 1.01
C GLY A 131 -22.86 6.82 1.15
N LEU A 132 -22.21 5.72 1.55
CA LEU A 132 -22.87 4.45 1.73
C LEU A 132 -23.54 4.36 3.11
N ASP A 133 -24.84 4.10 3.14
CA ASP A 133 -25.55 3.82 4.39
C ASP A 133 -24.96 2.58 5.07
N GLY A 134 -24.86 2.58 6.40
CA GLY A 134 -24.28 1.47 7.17
C GLY A 134 -22.75 1.40 7.13
N VAL A 135 -22.07 2.42 6.58
CA VAL A 135 -20.62 2.56 6.69
C VAL A 135 -20.28 3.70 7.65
N HIS A 136 -19.51 3.37 8.67
CA HIS A 136 -19.02 4.32 9.67
C HIS A 136 -17.49 4.40 9.62
N ALA A 137 -16.93 5.56 9.95
CA ALA A 137 -15.48 5.76 9.97
C ALA A 137 -15.04 6.39 11.29
N LEU A 138 -13.95 5.87 11.86
CA LEU A 138 -13.31 6.37 13.07
C LEU A 138 -11.84 6.74 12.75
N PRO A 139 -11.58 7.94 12.23
CA PRO A 139 -10.22 8.43 12.03
C PRO A 139 -9.55 8.80 13.35
N GLY A 140 -8.22 8.66 13.40
CA GLY A 140 -7.45 8.95 14.60
C GLY A 140 -7.52 7.85 15.67
N PHE A 141 -7.93 6.64 15.30
CA PHE A 141 -7.96 5.49 16.20
C PHE A 141 -6.76 4.58 15.95
N CYS A 142 -5.96 4.35 16.99
CA CYS A 142 -4.80 3.47 16.95
C CYS A 142 -5.16 2.11 17.55
N VAL A 143 -5.29 1.09 16.71
CA VAL A 143 -5.49 -0.29 17.15
C VAL A 143 -4.18 -0.82 17.74
N THR A 144 -4.26 -1.39 18.95
CA THR A 144 -3.12 -1.98 19.67
C THR A 144 -3.27 -3.46 19.93
N GLU A 145 -4.48 -4.00 19.77
CA GLU A 145 -4.76 -5.41 20.05
C GLU A 145 -5.94 -5.92 19.20
N LEU A 146 -5.81 -7.15 18.72
CA LEU A 146 -6.90 -7.94 18.15
C LEU A 146 -7.54 -8.76 19.26
N LEU A 147 -8.81 -8.54 19.52
CA LEU A 147 -9.54 -9.29 20.54
C LEU A 147 -9.84 -10.69 20.05
N ARG A 148 -9.66 -11.67 20.95
CA ARG A 148 -9.90 -13.08 20.65
C ARG A 148 -10.83 -13.70 21.72
N ARG A 149 -11.71 -14.57 21.26
CA ARG A 149 -12.60 -15.38 22.10
C ARG A 149 -12.79 -16.74 21.43
N ASP A 150 -12.61 -17.82 22.16
CA ASP A 150 -12.78 -19.20 21.68
C ASP A 150 -11.98 -19.48 20.39
N GLY A 151 -10.73 -19.03 20.34
CA GLY A 151 -9.84 -19.22 19.18
C GLY A 151 -10.20 -18.39 17.94
N ARG A 152 -11.05 -17.36 18.06
CA ARG A 152 -11.50 -16.51 16.93
C ARG A 152 -11.25 -15.03 17.22
N ALA A 153 -11.03 -14.26 16.16
CA ALA A 153 -11.08 -12.81 16.24
C ALA A 153 -12.51 -12.35 16.51
N CYS A 154 -12.68 -11.47 17.48
CA CYS A 154 -14.00 -10.96 17.90
C CYS A 154 -14.03 -9.43 18.07
N GLY A 155 -13.03 -8.71 17.60
CA GLY A 155 -12.98 -7.26 17.70
C GLY A 155 -11.57 -6.70 17.80
N ILE A 156 -11.51 -5.45 18.22
CA ILE A 156 -10.28 -4.68 18.37
C ILE A 156 -10.28 -3.89 19.68
N ARG A 157 -9.08 -3.59 20.18
CA ARG A 157 -8.85 -2.61 21.24
C ARG A 157 -7.81 -1.61 20.79
N GLY A 158 -7.91 -0.38 21.26
CA GLY A 158 -6.98 0.67 20.91
C GLY A 158 -7.27 1.99 21.63
N PHE A 159 -6.71 3.06 21.12
CA PHE A 159 -6.83 4.40 21.67
C PHE A 159 -7.30 5.40 20.64
N THR A 160 -8.19 6.29 21.04
CA THR A 160 -8.57 7.45 20.24
C THR A 160 -7.41 8.45 20.15
N ARG A 161 -7.54 9.47 19.28
CA ARG A 161 -6.57 10.57 19.20
C ARG A 161 -6.36 11.31 20.53
N ARG A 162 -7.33 11.26 21.43
CA ARG A 162 -7.25 11.86 22.77
C ARG A 162 -6.61 10.95 23.81
N GLY A 163 -6.19 9.74 23.43
CA GLY A 163 -5.63 8.75 24.34
C GLY A 163 -6.68 7.96 25.12
N GLU A 164 -7.96 8.09 24.78
CA GLU A 164 -9.04 7.36 25.45
C GLU A 164 -9.06 5.92 24.94
N PRO A 165 -9.02 4.93 25.85
CA PRO A 165 -9.09 3.52 25.46
C PRO A 165 -10.52 3.19 24.97
N LEU A 166 -10.57 2.40 23.89
CA LEU A 166 -11.83 1.94 23.31
C LEU A 166 -11.70 0.50 22.86
N GLN A 167 -12.70 -0.31 23.17
CA GLN A 167 -12.88 -1.68 22.70
C GLN A 167 -14.11 -1.76 21.81
N ILE A 168 -13.97 -2.39 20.64
CA ILE A 168 -15.04 -2.52 19.66
C ILE A 168 -15.13 -3.98 19.25
N GLU A 169 -16.30 -4.60 19.44
CA GLU A 169 -16.54 -5.99 19.06
C GLU A 169 -17.19 -6.09 17.68
N ALA A 170 -16.78 -7.11 16.92
CA ALA A 170 -17.38 -7.50 15.65
C ALA A 170 -17.06 -8.98 15.35
N PRO A 171 -17.97 -9.69 14.65
CA PRO A 171 -17.74 -11.08 14.26
C PRO A 171 -16.64 -11.27 13.21
N ALA A 172 -16.28 -10.22 12.49
CA ALA A 172 -15.22 -10.24 11.50
C ALA A 172 -14.37 -8.95 11.55
N VAL A 173 -13.06 -9.13 11.41
CA VAL A 173 -12.06 -8.05 11.39
C VAL A 173 -11.19 -8.21 10.16
N ILE A 174 -10.94 -7.12 9.42
CA ILE A 174 -10.08 -7.09 8.24
C ILE A 174 -8.84 -6.25 8.53
N LEU A 175 -7.65 -6.85 8.42
CA LEU A 175 -6.36 -6.15 8.42
C LEU A 175 -6.07 -5.59 7.02
N ALA A 176 -6.17 -4.27 6.88
CA ALA A 176 -5.83 -3.52 5.66
C ALA A 176 -4.79 -2.43 5.96
N ALA A 177 -3.86 -2.72 6.89
CA ALA A 177 -2.98 -1.74 7.52
C ALA A 177 -1.76 -1.32 6.68
N GLY A 178 -1.59 -1.87 5.46
CA GLY A 178 -0.46 -1.61 4.57
C GLY A 178 0.84 -2.26 5.06
N GLY A 179 1.97 -1.75 4.59
CA GLY A 179 3.29 -2.30 4.83
C GLY A 179 4.05 -1.70 6.00
N ALA A 180 5.39 -1.61 5.86
CA ALA A 180 6.31 -1.13 6.89
C ALA A 180 7.40 -0.18 6.34
N GLY A 181 7.24 0.37 5.14
CA GLY A 181 8.28 1.13 4.45
C GLY A 181 8.82 2.33 5.25
N ALA A 182 8.05 2.94 6.14
CA ALA A 182 8.51 4.04 6.97
C ALA A 182 9.43 3.63 8.13
N LEU A 183 9.81 2.37 8.26
CA LEU A 183 10.88 1.92 9.16
C LEU A 183 12.26 2.26 8.62
N TRP A 184 12.42 2.37 7.32
CA TRP A 184 13.70 2.72 6.69
C TRP A 184 13.98 4.21 6.80
N ARG A 185 15.24 4.57 6.91
CA ARG A 185 15.68 5.98 6.97
C ARG A 185 15.26 6.76 5.74
N ARG A 186 15.34 6.13 4.55
CA ARG A 186 14.84 6.69 3.28
C ARG A 186 13.68 5.86 2.80
N HIS A 187 12.52 6.47 2.69
CA HIS A 187 11.29 5.83 2.22
C HIS A 187 10.38 6.88 1.56
N ASP A 188 9.56 6.44 0.63
CA ASP A 188 8.53 7.24 -0.03
C ASP A 188 7.12 6.97 0.52
N ASN A 189 7.04 6.28 1.62
CA ASN A 189 5.80 5.92 2.29
C ASN A 189 5.27 7.05 3.18
N GLN A 190 3.99 7.01 3.49
CA GLN A 190 3.43 7.83 4.57
C GLN A 190 4.13 7.50 5.89
N ARG A 191 4.51 8.52 6.66
CA ARG A 191 5.31 8.39 7.90
C ARG A 191 4.71 7.45 8.96
N ARG A 192 3.43 7.10 8.84
CA ARG A 192 2.73 6.21 9.76
C ARG A 192 2.76 4.75 9.33
N ILE A 193 3.27 4.42 8.17
CA ILE A 193 3.34 3.05 7.66
C ILE A 193 4.58 2.36 8.22
N MET A 194 4.48 1.97 9.48
CA MET A 194 5.59 1.45 10.30
C MET A 194 5.36 -0.01 10.74
N GLY A 195 4.60 -0.80 9.98
CA GLY A 195 4.45 -2.24 10.22
C GLY A 195 3.51 -2.62 11.38
N GLN A 196 2.64 -1.73 11.84
CA GLN A 196 1.73 -2.07 12.96
C GLN A 196 0.78 -3.21 12.63
N GLY A 197 0.37 -3.35 11.36
CA GLY A 197 -0.44 -4.48 10.92
C GLY A 197 0.29 -5.81 11.11
N TYR A 198 1.57 -5.86 10.77
CA TYR A 198 2.41 -7.05 11.00
C TYR A 198 2.57 -7.35 12.48
N ALA A 199 2.76 -6.32 13.32
CA ALA A 199 2.84 -6.51 14.77
C ALA A 199 1.53 -7.06 15.35
N LEU A 200 0.37 -6.56 14.92
CA LEU A 200 -0.93 -7.09 15.33
C LEU A 200 -1.12 -8.54 14.88
N ALA A 201 -0.70 -8.89 13.67
CA ALA A 201 -0.76 -10.25 13.14
C ALA A 201 0.15 -11.19 13.94
N ALA A 202 1.39 -10.82 14.21
CA ALA A 202 2.34 -11.60 14.99
C ALA A 202 1.85 -11.80 16.46
N GLN A 203 1.32 -10.75 17.09
CA GLN A 203 0.70 -10.84 18.43
C GLN A 203 -0.53 -11.78 18.45
N ALA A 204 -1.24 -11.87 17.33
CA ALA A 204 -2.33 -12.81 17.15
C ALA A 204 -1.86 -14.25 16.86
N GLY A 205 -0.56 -14.50 16.78
CA GLY A 205 0.04 -15.80 16.50
C GLY A 205 0.06 -16.18 15.03
N LEU A 206 -0.12 -15.21 14.12
CA LEU A 206 -0.02 -15.47 12.69
C LEU A 206 1.44 -15.45 12.23
N GLU A 207 1.75 -16.33 11.28
CA GLU A 207 3.04 -16.38 10.62
C GLU A 207 3.17 -15.22 9.61
N LEU A 208 4.36 -14.60 9.59
CA LEU A 208 4.76 -13.61 8.60
C LEU A 208 5.79 -14.24 7.68
N LEU A 209 5.55 -14.22 6.38
CA LEU A 209 6.38 -14.87 5.36
C LEU A 209 7.06 -13.83 4.48
N ASP A 210 8.28 -14.15 4.01
CA ASP A 210 9.06 -13.37 3.04
C ASP A 210 9.30 -11.90 3.45
N MET A 211 9.38 -11.62 4.76
CA MET A 211 9.54 -10.26 5.30
C MET A 211 10.87 -9.61 4.95
N GLU A 212 11.87 -10.39 4.54
CA GLU A 212 13.16 -9.93 4.06
C GLU A 212 13.07 -9.25 2.68
N PHE A 213 12.03 -9.51 1.89
CA PHE A 213 11.89 -8.92 0.57
C PHE A 213 11.24 -7.53 0.64
N VAL A 214 12.08 -6.53 0.52
CA VAL A 214 11.67 -5.11 0.48
C VAL A 214 12.06 -4.51 -0.86
N GLN A 215 11.08 -3.94 -1.55
CA GLN A 215 11.33 -3.26 -2.81
C GLN A 215 11.80 -1.84 -2.57
N PHE A 216 12.96 -1.50 -3.11
CA PHE A 216 13.44 -0.14 -3.20
C PHE A 216 13.07 0.47 -4.56
N TYR A 217 12.61 1.72 -4.55
CA TYR A 217 12.43 2.47 -5.78
C TYR A 217 13.69 3.32 -6.04
N PRO A 218 14.26 3.28 -7.26
CA PRO A 218 15.59 3.84 -7.52
C PRO A 218 15.65 5.36 -7.44
N LEU A 219 14.61 6.06 -7.92
CA LEU A 219 14.59 7.51 -8.03
C LEU A 219 13.50 8.13 -7.17
N VAL A 220 13.87 8.51 -5.97
CA VAL A 220 13.04 9.28 -5.04
C VAL A 220 13.75 10.58 -4.71
N LEU A 221 13.01 11.69 -4.67
CA LEU A 221 13.57 12.98 -4.26
C LEU A 221 14.20 12.87 -2.88
N ALA A 222 15.48 13.24 -2.78
CA ALA A 222 16.28 13.23 -1.56
C ALA A 222 16.80 14.63 -1.20
N GLU A 223 16.33 15.64 -1.88
CA GLU A 223 16.69 17.04 -1.64
C GLU A 223 16.17 17.51 -0.30
N PRO A 224 17.02 18.12 0.57
CA PRO A 224 16.60 18.64 1.87
C PRO A 224 15.42 19.62 1.73
N GLY A 225 14.40 19.43 2.57
CA GLY A 225 13.20 20.27 2.57
C GLY A 225 12.11 19.86 1.56
N LEU A 226 12.39 18.93 0.67
CA LEU A 226 11.39 18.36 -0.23
C LEU A 226 10.77 17.06 0.34
N PRO A 227 9.52 16.74 -0.03
CA PRO A 227 8.95 15.43 0.27
C PRO A 227 9.67 14.34 -0.54
N ALA A 228 9.77 13.14 0.04
CA ALA A 228 10.29 11.97 -0.64
C ALA A 228 9.27 11.45 -1.68
N LEU A 229 9.20 12.10 -2.82
CA LEU A 229 8.32 11.73 -3.92
C LEU A 229 9.08 10.88 -4.95
N ILE A 230 8.41 9.84 -5.43
CA ILE A 230 8.90 9.06 -6.57
C ILE A 230 9.00 9.94 -7.80
N VAL A 231 10.14 9.88 -8.45
CA VAL A 231 10.32 10.40 -9.80
C VAL A 231 9.96 9.29 -10.78
N TYR A 232 8.76 9.35 -11.33
CA TYR A 232 8.17 8.25 -12.09
C TYR A 232 8.38 8.43 -13.61
N PRO A 233 8.67 7.34 -14.36
CA PRO A 233 8.75 7.41 -15.83
C PRO A 233 7.36 7.69 -16.47
N PRO A 234 7.28 8.15 -17.73
CA PRO A 234 8.43 8.35 -18.62
C PRO A 234 9.20 9.63 -18.32
N PHE A 235 10.52 9.50 -18.34
CA PHE A 235 11.41 10.67 -18.29
C PHE A 235 11.52 11.28 -19.67
N ALA A 236 11.60 12.62 -19.73
CA ALA A 236 11.97 13.33 -20.93
C ALA A 236 13.39 12.91 -21.37
N ARG A 237 13.64 12.87 -22.65
CA ARG A 237 14.93 12.44 -23.23
C ARG A 237 16.10 13.29 -22.75
N GLU A 238 15.84 14.53 -22.41
CA GLU A 238 16.80 15.53 -21.96
C GLU A 238 17.09 15.44 -20.45
N ALA A 239 16.33 14.63 -19.70
CA ALA A 239 16.59 14.39 -18.29
C ALA A 239 17.87 13.56 -18.13
N ARG A 240 18.77 13.99 -17.24
CA ARG A 240 20.04 13.32 -16.96
C ARG A 240 20.15 12.91 -15.50
N LEU A 241 20.88 11.83 -15.24
CA LEU A 241 21.33 11.46 -13.92
C LEU A 241 22.84 11.70 -13.83
N THR A 242 23.24 12.56 -12.91
CA THR A 242 24.64 12.94 -12.75
C THR A 242 25.13 12.61 -11.35
N GLY A 243 26.41 12.28 -11.22
CA GLY A 243 27.10 12.22 -9.93
C GLY A 243 27.50 13.61 -9.43
N ALA A 244 28.23 13.66 -8.32
CA ALA A 244 28.64 14.89 -7.65
C ALA A 244 29.60 15.76 -8.51
N SER A 245 30.45 15.15 -9.33
CA SER A 245 31.36 15.85 -10.25
C SER A 245 30.71 16.20 -11.61
N GLY A 246 29.41 15.87 -11.78
CA GLY A 246 28.68 16.13 -13.01
C GLY A 246 28.81 15.02 -14.07
N GLU A 247 29.47 13.92 -13.77
CA GLU A 247 29.58 12.75 -14.65
C GLU A 247 28.20 12.12 -14.88
N ASP A 248 27.98 11.61 -16.09
CA ASP A 248 26.74 10.91 -16.44
C ASP A 248 26.74 9.48 -15.87
N ILE A 249 25.84 9.21 -14.91
CA ILE A 249 25.72 7.93 -14.23
C ILE A 249 25.34 6.79 -15.20
N LEU A 250 24.46 7.08 -16.17
CA LEU A 250 24.06 6.04 -17.13
C LEU A 250 25.22 5.64 -18.01
N ALA A 251 25.97 6.62 -18.54
CA ALA A 251 27.15 6.37 -19.35
C ALA A 251 28.24 5.64 -18.56
N LYS A 252 28.51 6.04 -17.32
CA LYS A 252 29.47 5.40 -16.41
C LYS A 252 29.20 3.91 -16.23
N HIS A 253 27.93 3.50 -16.20
CA HIS A 253 27.52 2.12 -15.96
C HIS A 253 27.01 1.37 -17.22
N GLY A 254 27.22 1.93 -18.40
CA GLY A 254 26.83 1.31 -19.67
C GLY A 254 25.31 1.11 -19.82
N LEU A 255 24.52 2.01 -19.23
CA LEU A 255 23.06 2.02 -19.32
C LEU A 255 22.63 2.99 -20.42
N ALA A 256 21.79 2.53 -21.34
CA ALA A 256 21.37 3.35 -22.49
C ALA A 256 20.25 4.34 -22.16
N ASP A 257 19.34 3.97 -21.25
CA ASP A 257 18.12 4.72 -20.96
C ASP A 257 17.63 4.50 -19.53
N VAL A 258 17.26 5.59 -18.85
CA VAL A 258 16.77 5.56 -17.47
C VAL A 258 15.41 4.89 -17.36
N ASN A 259 14.53 5.03 -18.34
CA ASN A 259 13.20 4.42 -18.34
C ASN A 259 13.33 2.88 -18.40
N ASP A 260 14.21 2.39 -19.29
CA ASP A 260 14.54 0.96 -19.40
C ASP A 260 15.17 0.41 -18.11
N ALA A 261 16.08 1.14 -17.51
CA ALA A 261 16.72 0.73 -16.24
C ALA A 261 15.68 0.57 -15.11
N ILE A 262 14.74 1.50 -14.99
CA ILE A 262 13.68 1.44 -13.97
C ILE A 262 12.68 0.32 -14.27
N VAL A 263 12.26 0.15 -15.51
CA VAL A 263 11.20 -0.81 -15.85
C VAL A 263 11.71 -2.25 -15.86
N LYS A 264 12.91 -2.48 -16.42
CA LYS A 264 13.43 -3.85 -16.67
C LYS A 264 14.44 -4.32 -15.62
N LYS A 265 15.13 -3.39 -14.92
CA LYS A 265 16.26 -3.71 -14.03
C LYS A 265 16.20 -2.97 -12.70
N ARG A 266 15.00 -2.64 -12.24
CA ARG A 266 14.76 -1.77 -11.07
C ARG A 266 15.64 -2.08 -9.87
N ASP A 267 15.78 -3.36 -9.49
CA ASP A 267 16.50 -3.75 -8.28
C ASP A 267 18.01 -3.49 -8.44
N ARG A 268 18.57 -3.92 -9.58
CA ARG A 268 19.99 -3.67 -9.90
C ARG A 268 20.27 -2.18 -10.01
N PHE A 269 19.34 -1.45 -10.60
CA PHE A 269 19.46 0.01 -10.74
C PHE A 269 19.34 0.71 -9.37
N SER A 270 18.49 0.22 -8.47
CA SER A 270 18.43 0.72 -7.09
C SER A 270 19.73 0.46 -6.33
N ALA A 271 20.32 -0.74 -6.44
CA ALA A 271 21.59 -1.05 -5.81
C ALA A 271 22.73 -0.16 -6.35
N LEU A 272 22.82 -0.03 -7.67
CA LEU A 272 23.80 0.86 -8.33
C LEU A 272 23.68 2.31 -7.83
N LEU A 273 22.46 2.87 -7.82
CA LEU A 273 22.25 4.23 -7.37
C LEU A 273 22.47 4.40 -5.86
N PHE A 274 22.31 3.34 -5.07
CA PHE A 274 22.67 3.37 -3.67
C PHE A 274 24.18 3.52 -3.48
N GLU A 275 25.00 2.78 -4.23
CA GLU A 275 26.46 2.89 -4.21
C GLU A 275 26.93 4.27 -4.67
N GLU A 276 26.38 4.80 -5.77
CA GLU A 276 26.67 6.15 -6.24
C GLU A 276 26.26 7.24 -5.22
N ALA A 277 25.13 7.05 -4.57
CA ALA A 277 24.67 7.98 -3.52
C ALA A 277 25.59 7.98 -2.28
N GLN A 278 26.26 6.86 -1.98
CA GLN A 278 27.28 6.79 -0.92
C GLN A 278 28.62 7.42 -1.35
N ALA A 279 28.96 7.30 -2.64
CA ALA A 279 30.23 7.81 -3.18
C ALA A 279 30.26 9.36 -3.31
N GLY A 280 29.12 10.03 -3.41
CA GLY A 280 29.10 11.50 -3.57
C GLY A 280 27.73 12.09 -3.83
N GLY A 281 26.73 11.26 -4.09
CA GLY A 281 25.37 11.68 -4.39
C GLY A 281 24.98 11.45 -5.84
N VAL A 282 23.68 11.34 -6.05
CA VAL A 282 23.06 11.25 -7.38
C VAL A 282 22.08 12.41 -7.55
N PHE A 283 22.15 13.04 -8.70
CA PHE A 283 21.35 14.22 -8.99
C PHE A 283 20.55 14.04 -10.27
N LEU A 284 19.27 14.37 -10.22
CA LEU A 284 18.41 14.45 -11.40
C LEU A 284 18.47 15.86 -11.97
N ASP A 285 19.01 15.97 -13.18
CA ASP A 285 19.12 17.21 -13.93
C ASP A 285 17.99 17.34 -14.95
N LEU A 286 17.10 18.26 -14.72
CA LEU A 286 15.95 18.56 -15.58
C LEU A 286 16.06 19.91 -16.32
N ARG A 287 17.22 20.56 -16.28
CA ARG A 287 17.43 21.89 -16.88
C ARG A 287 17.21 21.89 -18.40
N GLY A 288 17.58 20.81 -19.07
CA GLY A 288 17.40 20.65 -20.51
C GLY A 288 15.98 20.26 -20.95
N VAL A 289 15.07 19.96 -20.01
CA VAL A 289 13.73 19.46 -20.33
C VAL A 289 12.84 20.59 -20.89
N PRO A 290 12.23 20.39 -22.08
CA PRO A 290 11.39 21.40 -22.73
C PRO A 290 10.24 21.88 -21.85
N ALA A 291 9.89 23.16 -21.94
CA ALA A 291 8.84 23.78 -21.11
C ALA A 291 7.51 23.04 -21.20
N ALA A 292 7.12 22.58 -22.37
CA ALA A 292 5.85 21.87 -22.60
C ALA A 292 5.75 20.54 -21.81
N ALA A 293 6.87 19.87 -21.52
CA ALA A 293 6.87 18.63 -20.74
C ALA A 293 6.44 18.85 -19.28
N TRP A 294 6.59 20.08 -18.78
CA TRP A 294 6.23 20.44 -17.40
C TRP A 294 4.71 20.61 -17.19
N ASP A 295 3.93 20.59 -18.25
CA ASP A 295 2.46 20.66 -18.18
C ASP A 295 1.81 19.29 -18.06
N ALA A 296 2.61 18.23 -18.16
CA ALA A 296 2.15 16.85 -18.07
C ALA A 296 2.70 16.13 -16.83
N HIS A 297 1.96 15.09 -16.37
CA HIS A 297 2.49 14.15 -15.38
C HIS A 297 3.69 13.36 -15.94
N PRO A 298 4.79 13.13 -15.18
CA PRO A 298 4.95 13.41 -13.74
C PRO A 298 5.48 14.81 -13.42
N LEU A 299 6.04 15.56 -14.38
CA LEU A 299 6.74 16.83 -14.11
C LEU A 299 5.81 17.95 -13.61
N ALA A 300 4.53 17.91 -13.99
CA ALA A 300 3.54 18.87 -13.50
C ALA A 300 3.41 18.88 -11.96
N ILE A 301 3.66 17.73 -11.30
CA ILE A 301 3.66 17.64 -9.83
C ILE A 301 4.81 18.47 -9.24
N PHE A 302 5.99 18.46 -9.88
CA PHE A 302 7.17 19.16 -9.39
C PHE A 302 7.02 20.67 -9.43
N ARG A 303 6.18 21.21 -10.30
CA ARG A 303 5.86 22.66 -10.34
C ARG A 303 5.24 23.16 -9.03
N ARG A 304 4.64 22.27 -8.23
CA ARG A 304 4.08 22.61 -6.91
C ARG A 304 5.11 22.57 -5.78
N LEU A 305 6.28 22.04 -6.05
CA LEU A 305 7.36 21.98 -5.06
C LEU A 305 8.17 23.29 -5.11
N ARG A 306 8.57 23.75 -3.93
CA ARG A 306 9.40 24.98 -3.79
C ARG A 306 10.88 24.65 -4.05
N PHE A 307 11.21 24.27 -5.30
CA PHE A 307 12.56 23.97 -5.72
C PHE A 307 12.74 24.33 -7.19
N PRO A 308 13.86 25.00 -7.58
CA PRO A 308 14.07 25.47 -8.94
C PRO A 308 14.64 24.37 -9.85
N PHE A 309 13.85 23.33 -10.12
CA PHE A 309 14.25 22.17 -10.97
C PHE A 309 14.75 22.55 -12.37
N ARG A 310 14.37 23.72 -12.88
CA ARG A 310 14.81 24.21 -14.19
C ARG A 310 16.13 24.97 -14.14
N GLU A 311 16.68 25.22 -12.95
CA GLU A 311 17.89 26.01 -12.74
C GLU A 311 19.02 25.17 -12.15
N ARG A 312 18.71 24.20 -11.30
CA ARG A 312 19.69 23.30 -10.70
C ARG A 312 19.18 21.87 -10.57
N PRO A 313 20.10 20.87 -10.62
CA PRO A 313 19.77 19.48 -10.37
C PRO A 313 19.24 19.26 -8.95
N ALA A 314 18.35 18.27 -8.78
CA ALA A 314 17.81 17.87 -7.48
C ALA A 314 18.44 16.57 -7.01
N ALA A 315 18.79 16.46 -5.75
CA ALA A 315 19.28 15.22 -5.16
C ALA A 315 18.19 14.14 -5.22
N VAL A 316 18.58 12.94 -5.66
CA VAL A 316 17.73 11.74 -5.69
C VAL A 316 18.48 10.56 -5.08
N ALA A 317 17.75 9.61 -4.53
CA ALA A 317 18.34 8.38 -4.00
C ALA A 317 17.30 7.26 -3.99
N PRO A 318 17.74 6.00 -3.94
CA PRO A 318 16.85 4.88 -3.66
C PRO A 318 16.18 5.00 -2.30
N ALA A 319 14.92 4.55 -2.23
CA ALA A 319 14.14 4.58 -1.00
C ALA A 319 13.26 3.33 -0.88
N ALA A 320 13.03 2.87 0.36
CA ALA A 320 12.12 1.78 0.63
C ALA A 320 10.70 2.16 0.19
N HIS A 321 10.09 1.29 -0.62
CA HIS A 321 8.87 1.58 -1.34
C HIS A 321 7.72 0.62 -1.00
N PHE A 322 7.97 -0.69 -0.95
CA PHE A 322 6.93 -1.70 -0.81
C PHE A 322 7.43 -2.95 -0.10
N MET A 323 6.63 -3.51 0.82
CA MET A 323 6.88 -4.80 1.46
C MET A 323 6.26 -5.90 0.61
N MET A 324 7.06 -6.92 0.25
CA MET A 324 6.57 -8.02 -0.58
C MET A 324 6.11 -9.22 0.21
N GLY A 325 6.64 -9.38 1.43
CA GLY A 325 6.20 -10.36 2.40
C GLY A 325 4.98 -9.91 3.19
N GLY A 326 4.47 -10.80 4.04
CA GLY A 326 3.31 -10.49 4.87
C GLY A 326 2.59 -11.68 5.48
N VAL A 327 1.33 -11.47 5.79
CA VAL A 327 0.44 -12.45 6.43
C VAL A 327 -0.08 -13.45 5.39
N ARG A 328 0.01 -14.74 5.70
CA ARG A 328 -0.66 -15.79 4.92
C ARG A 328 -2.16 -15.73 5.13
N ALA A 329 -2.92 -15.83 4.04
CA ALA A 329 -4.38 -15.93 4.07
C ALA A 329 -4.88 -16.87 2.96
N ALA A 330 -6.06 -17.42 3.13
CA ALA A 330 -6.77 -18.19 2.12
C ALA A 330 -7.19 -17.33 0.91
N GLU A 331 -7.76 -17.92 -0.14
CA GLU A 331 -8.31 -17.19 -1.30
C GLU A 331 -9.40 -16.19 -0.90
N THR A 332 -10.14 -16.47 0.14
CA THR A 332 -11.16 -15.61 0.75
C THR A 332 -10.59 -14.38 1.46
N GLY A 333 -9.27 -14.34 1.69
CA GLY A 333 -8.62 -13.37 2.55
C GLY A 333 -8.63 -13.74 4.04
N GLU A 334 -9.31 -14.82 4.48
CA GLU A 334 -9.31 -15.26 5.88
C GLU A 334 -7.94 -15.84 6.25
N THR A 335 -7.43 -15.44 7.40
CA THR A 335 -6.16 -15.92 7.95
C THR A 335 -6.35 -17.22 8.73
N ASP A 336 -5.25 -17.76 9.28
CA ASP A 336 -5.31 -18.94 10.16
C ASP A 336 -6.05 -18.65 11.50
N LEU A 337 -6.29 -17.38 11.84
CA LEU A 337 -7.18 -16.99 12.95
C LEU A 337 -8.59 -16.74 12.42
N ALA A 338 -9.49 -17.64 12.69
CA ALA A 338 -10.88 -17.56 12.25
C ALA A 338 -11.53 -16.20 12.60
N GLY A 339 -12.21 -15.57 11.64
CA GLY A 339 -12.81 -14.23 11.79
C GLY A 339 -11.85 -13.08 11.57
N LEU A 340 -10.56 -13.36 11.33
CA LEU A 340 -9.58 -12.36 10.92
C LEU A 340 -9.25 -12.53 9.45
N PHE A 341 -9.43 -11.47 8.70
CA PHE A 341 -9.12 -11.37 7.27
C PHE A 341 -7.96 -10.40 7.06
N ALA A 342 -7.26 -10.52 5.92
CA ALA A 342 -6.22 -9.58 5.53
C ALA A 342 -6.36 -9.21 4.06
N CYS A 343 -5.99 -7.95 3.69
CA CYS A 343 -6.00 -7.50 2.30
C CYS A 343 -5.01 -6.36 2.05
N GLY A 344 -4.56 -6.26 0.79
CA GLY A 344 -3.60 -5.26 0.33
C GLY A 344 -2.15 -5.64 0.66
N GLU A 345 -1.29 -4.65 0.80
CA GLU A 345 0.16 -4.82 0.98
C GLU A 345 0.57 -5.69 2.17
N ILE A 346 -0.29 -5.85 3.16
CA ILE A 346 -0.02 -6.72 4.32
C ILE A 346 -0.05 -8.21 3.97
N LEU A 347 -0.61 -8.59 2.81
CA LEU A 347 -0.71 -9.98 2.38
C LEU A 347 0.59 -10.50 1.77
N TRP A 348 0.90 -11.75 2.11
CA TRP A 348 1.91 -12.54 1.43
C TRP A 348 1.38 -13.21 0.16
N GLY A 349 2.26 -13.41 -0.82
CA GLY A 349 2.16 -14.44 -1.85
C GLY A 349 1.99 -13.94 -3.27
N LEU A 350 1.46 -12.74 -3.55
CA LEU A 350 1.35 -12.23 -4.92
C LEU A 350 2.70 -11.82 -5.50
N GLN A 351 3.56 -11.22 -4.70
CA GLN A 351 4.71 -10.47 -5.22
C GLN A 351 5.99 -11.30 -5.37
N GLY A 352 6.20 -12.37 -4.56
CA GLY A 352 7.47 -13.11 -4.53
C GLY A 352 8.63 -12.21 -4.09
N ALA A 353 9.83 -12.46 -4.60
CA ALA A 353 11.01 -11.67 -4.24
C ALA A 353 11.01 -10.25 -4.83
N ASN A 354 10.24 -9.99 -5.91
CA ASN A 354 10.15 -8.69 -6.55
C ASN A 354 8.80 -8.49 -7.24
N ARG A 355 8.26 -7.28 -7.16
CA ARG A 355 6.89 -6.96 -7.58
C ARG A 355 6.82 -6.48 -9.03
N LEU A 356 5.90 -7.04 -9.82
CA LEU A 356 5.53 -6.50 -11.13
C LEU A 356 4.94 -5.09 -10.96
N GLY A 357 5.35 -4.16 -11.83
CA GLY A 357 4.82 -2.79 -11.84
C GLY A 357 3.29 -2.79 -11.97
N GLY A 358 2.60 -2.02 -11.13
CA GLY A 358 1.14 -1.95 -11.10
C GLY A 358 0.45 -2.97 -10.18
N ASN A 359 1.10 -4.08 -9.81
CA ASN A 359 0.48 -5.11 -8.96
C ASN A 359 0.10 -4.64 -7.55
N ALA A 360 0.74 -3.62 -6.99
CA ALA A 360 0.42 -3.13 -5.65
C ALA A 360 -1.05 -2.68 -5.54
N LEU A 361 -1.51 -1.83 -6.46
CA LEU A 361 -2.89 -1.38 -6.45
C LEU A 361 -3.86 -2.46 -6.90
N THR A 362 -3.46 -3.34 -7.83
CA THR A 362 -4.26 -4.50 -8.25
C THR A 362 -4.52 -5.44 -7.08
N GLU A 363 -3.49 -5.78 -6.29
CA GLU A 363 -3.64 -6.58 -5.08
C GLU A 363 -4.58 -5.93 -4.07
N CYS A 364 -4.45 -4.61 -3.87
CA CYS A 364 -5.34 -3.89 -2.97
C CYS A 364 -6.81 -4.02 -3.38
N VAL A 365 -7.12 -3.86 -4.66
CA VAL A 365 -8.51 -3.90 -5.16
C VAL A 365 -9.06 -5.32 -5.13
N VAL A 366 -8.29 -6.29 -5.61
CA VAL A 366 -8.72 -7.70 -5.68
C VAL A 366 -8.88 -8.29 -4.28
N SER A 367 -7.84 -8.23 -3.46
CA SER A 367 -7.89 -8.80 -2.12
C SER A 367 -8.86 -8.06 -1.20
N GLY A 368 -9.00 -6.74 -1.37
CA GLY A 368 -9.98 -5.95 -0.66
C GLY A 368 -11.41 -6.39 -0.97
N ALA A 369 -11.73 -6.58 -2.26
CA ALA A 369 -13.05 -7.05 -2.67
C ALA A 369 -13.36 -8.45 -2.10
N LEU A 370 -12.41 -9.38 -2.17
CA LEU A 370 -12.57 -10.74 -1.63
C LEU A 370 -12.72 -10.73 -0.11
N ALA A 371 -11.80 -10.10 0.61
CA ALA A 371 -11.85 -10.03 2.07
C ALA A 371 -13.15 -9.36 2.56
N GLY A 372 -13.58 -8.29 1.90
CA GLY A 372 -14.82 -7.58 2.24
C GLY A 372 -16.05 -8.48 2.10
N ARG A 373 -16.18 -9.17 0.96
CA ARG A 373 -17.29 -10.10 0.71
C ARG A 373 -17.33 -11.23 1.74
N PHE A 374 -16.24 -11.97 1.90
CA PHE A 374 -16.23 -13.13 2.79
C PHE A 374 -16.29 -12.78 4.27
N ALA A 375 -15.75 -11.62 4.67
CA ALA A 375 -15.93 -11.11 6.03
C ALA A 375 -17.39 -10.74 6.31
N ALA A 376 -18.09 -10.18 5.33
CA ALA A 376 -19.52 -9.89 5.44
C ALA A 376 -20.36 -11.16 5.52
N GLU A 377 -20.14 -12.12 4.62
CA GLU A 377 -20.82 -13.43 4.64
C GLU A 377 -20.67 -14.08 6.03
N ARG A 378 -19.44 -14.08 6.57
CA ARG A 378 -19.19 -14.60 7.92
C ARG A 378 -19.92 -13.81 9.00
N ALA A 379 -19.87 -12.47 8.94
CA ALA A 379 -20.47 -11.62 9.96
C ALA A 379 -22.01 -11.75 9.99
N LEU A 380 -22.62 -11.93 8.83
CA LEU A 380 -24.06 -12.12 8.69
C LEU A 380 -24.54 -13.51 9.13
N ALA A 381 -23.70 -14.54 8.92
CA ALA A 381 -24.00 -15.91 9.34
C ALA A 381 -23.89 -16.13 10.86
N MET A 382 -23.22 -15.23 11.60
CA MET A 382 -23.09 -15.37 13.04
C MET A 382 -24.31 -14.78 13.79
N PRO A 383 -24.86 -15.50 14.76
CA PRO A 383 -25.90 -14.95 15.61
C PRO A 383 -25.37 -13.70 16.34
N PRO A 384 -26.25 -12.74 16.68
CA PRO A 384 -25.85 -11.59 17.46
C PRO A 384 -25.18 -12.09 18.76
N ALA A 385 -23.93 -11.65 19.00
CA ALA A 385 -23.25 -11.97 20.25
C ALA A 385 -24.13 -11.49 21.40
N PRO A 386 -24.34 -12.31 22.45
CA PRO A 386 -25.03 -11.84 23.65
C PRO A 386 -24.34 -10.55 24.08
N SER A 387 -25.14 -9.52 24.31
CA SER A 387 -24.63 -8.22 24.75
C SER A 387 -23.81 -8.45 26.01
N CYS A 388 -22.49 -8.38 25.89
CA CYS A 388 -21.61 -8.38 27.02
C CYS A 388 -21.88 -7.07 27.76
N GLY A 389 -22.66 -7.09 28.80
CA GLY A 389 -23.06 -5.95 29.62
C GLY A 389 -21.90 -5.32 30.42
N GLN A 390 -20.69 -5.41 29.89
CA GLN A 390 -19.55 -4.69 30.41
C GLN A 390 -19.52 -3.30 29.74
N LYS A 391 -20.06 -2.30 30.44
CA LYS A 391 -19.58 -0.93 30.33
C LYS A 391 -18.06 -1.02 30.21
N ALA A 392 -17.48 -0.34 29.21
CA ALA A 392 -16.03 -0.21 29.06
C ALA A 392 -15.40 0.01 30.44
N GLN A 393 -14.85 -1.05 31.04
CA GLN A 393 -14.01 -0.85 32.21
C GLN A 393 -12.84 -0.02 31.71
N PRO A 394 -12.53 1.12 32.35
CA PRO A 394 -11.31 1.83 32.05
C PRO A 394 -10.20 0.78 32.16
N ALA A 395 -9.54 0.51 31.04
CA ALA A 395 -8.39 -0.38 31.05
C ALA A 395 -7.50 0.11 32.17
N ALA A 396 -7.29 -0.74 33.17
CA ALA A 396 -6.22 -0.50 34.12
C ALA A 396 -5.02 -0.06 33.27
N ARG A 397 -4.37 1.05 33.61
CA ARG A 397 -3.15 1.49 32.94
C ARG A 397 -2.29 0.25 32.85
N ALA A 398 -2.37 -0.46 31.73
CA ALA A 398 -1.44 -1.54 31.44
C ALA A 398 -0.10 -0.85 31.57
N GLU A 399 0.72 -1.33 32.46
CA GLU A 399 2.07 -0.88 32.59
C GLU A 399 2.69 -1.01 31.21
N GLY A 400 2.72 0.13 30.48
CA GLY A 400 2.94 0.19 29.04
C GLY A 400 4.39 -0.06 28.61
N ALA A 401 5.21 -0.60 29.53
CA ALA A 401 6.57 -1.01 29.26
C ALA A 401 6.67 -2.28 28.42
N GLY A 402 5.83 -3.31 28.65
CA GLY A 402 5.95 -4.59 27.96
C GLY A 402 5.57 -4.52 26.48
N THR A 403 4.45 -3.89 26.14
CA THR A 403 3.97 -3.81 24.74
C THR A 403 4.86 -2.89 23.88
N ALA A 404 5.35 -1.79 24.44
CA ALA A 404 6.25 -0.90 23.73
C ALA A 404 7.65 -1.52 23.53
N VAL A 405 8.12 -2.36 24.46
CA VAL A 405 9.39 -3.11 24.34
C VAL A 405 9.25 -4.21 23.28
N GLN A 406 8.21 -5.02 23.32
CA GLN A 406 7.94 -6.03 22.28
C GLN A 406 7.79 -5.40 20.87
N TYR A 407 7.12 -4.28 20.77
CA TYR A 407 6.98 -3.53 19.52
C TYR A 407 8.33 -3.04 18.99
N ARG A 408 9.19 -2.53 19.88
CA ARG A 408 10.56 -2.11 19.53
C ARG A 408 11.45 -3.30 19.12
N GLU A 409 11.27 -4.47 19.74
CA GLU A 409 12.03 -5.67 19.39
C GLU A 409 11.63 -6.25 18.04
N ILE A 410 10.33 -6.32 17.72
CA ILE A 410 9.86 -6.70 16.38
C ILE A 410 10.36 -5.69 15.33
N LEU A 411 10.28 -4.40 15.61
CA LEU A 411 10.79 -3.36 14.73
C LEU A 411 12.32 -3.40 14.59
N ARG A 412 13.05 -3.79 15.64
CA ARG A 412 14.50 -3.98 15.60
C ARG A 412 14.87 -5.20 14.75
N GLY A 413 14.17 -6.33 14.91
CA GLY A 413 14.35 -7.51 14.07
C GLY A 413 14.11 -7.22 12.58
N LEU A 414 13.10 -6.42 12.25
CA LEU A 414 12.83 -5.97 10.87
C LEU A 414 13.92 -5.00 10.34
N ARG A 415 14.59 -4.23 11.21
CA ARG A 415 15.70 -3.34 10.83
C ARG A 415 17.03 -4.09 10.67
N GLU A 416 17.25 -5.14 11.44
CA GLU A 416 18.47 -5.97 11.41
C GLU A 416 18.43 -6.96 10.24
N ALA A 417 17.22 -7.31 9.74
CA ALA A 417 17.00 -8.11 8.54
C ALA A 417 17.02 -7.28 7.23
N ALA A 418 17.11 -5.97 7.30
CA ALA A 418 17.14 -5.02 6.19
C ALA A 418 18.54 -4.37 6.06
#